data_1b67feb2b7189c16e538d30ab788a5a3
#
_entry.id   1b67feb2b7189c16e538d30ab788a5a3
#
_cell.length_a   1.000
_cell.length_b   1.000
_cell.length_c   1.000
_cell.angle_alpha   90.00
_cell.angle_beta   90.00
_cell.angle_gamma   90.00
#
_symmetry.space_group_name_H-M   'P 1'
#
loop_
_entity.id
_entity.type
_entity.pdbx_description
1 polymer ?
#
loop_
_entity_poly.entity_id
_entity_poly.type
_entity_poly.pdbx_seq_one_letter_code
_entity_poly.pdbx_strand_id
1 'polypeptide(L)'
;MSTIQIRRSDDSDVVSAANDYHSNMAIQEITVAELHEILPNIVLVDVRETDEYVSGHVPGAVSIPLSTVQDNIEPFLAHKPTYVICLGGARSYRACEFAEQNGAECINIAGGTGAWIQSGFDVVLGELPNS
;
A
#
# COMPACT_ATOMS: atom_id res chain seq x y z
N MET A 1 -13.58 -2.62 22.89
CA MET A 1 -13.42 -1.81 22.45
C MET A 1 -13.22 -1.78 21.85
N SER A 2 -13.18 -1.85 22.17
CA SER A 2 -12.94 -1.05 21.74
C SER A 2 -12.74 -1.32 21.45
N THR A 3 -12.87 -1.24 21.87
CA THR A 3 -12.79 -0.55 21.53
C THR A 3 -12.48 -0.82 21.31
N ILE A 4 -12.56 -0.84 21.83
CA ILE A 4 -12.48 -0.27 21.42
C ILE A 4 -11.92 -0.52 21.32
N GLN A 5 -11.79 -0.30 21.56
CA GLN A 5 -11.53 0.18 21.30
C GLN A 5 -11.08 -0.04 20.95
N ILE A 6 -11.20 -0.30 21.47
CA ILE A 6 -11.01 0.10 21.01
C ILE A 6 -10.44 -0.27 20.87
N ARG A 7 -10.29 -0.15 21.25
CA ARG A 7 -10.01 0.23 20.96
C ARG A 7 -9.57 -0.07 20.78
N ARG A 8 -9.70 -0.19 21.15
CA ARG A 8 -9.60 0.20 20.91
C ARG A 8 -9.53 -0.08 20.78
N SER A 9 -9.84 -0.58 21.36
CA SER A 9 -10.08 -0.06 21.03
C SER A 9 -10.40 -0.46 20.94
N ASP A 10 -10.57 -0.48 21.34
CA ASP A 10 -11.08 0.05 21.04
C ASP A 10 -11.51 -0.46 20.80
N ASP A 11 -11.77 -0.47 21.34
CA ASP A 11 -12.37 0.03 20.89
C ASP A 11 -12.71 -0.51 20.63
N SER A 12 -12.94 -0.72 21.40
CA SER A 12 -13.61 -0.21 20.85
C SER A 12 -13.96 -0.57 20.60
N ASP A 13 -14.22 -0.73 21.16
CA ASP A 13 -14.88 -0.15 20.53
C ASP A 13 -15.31 -0.45 20.11
N VAL A 14 -15.14 -0.43 20.57
CA VAL A 14 -15.87 0.16 19.83
C VAL A 14 -16.25 -0.02 19.26
N VAL A 15 -16.59 -0.37 19.45
CA VAL A 15 -17.29 0.10 18.54
C VAL A 15 -17.55 -0.07 17.94
N SER A 16 -17.85 -0.42 18.03
CA SER A 16 -18.45 -0.03 17.04
C SER A 16 -18.72 -0.22 16.35
N ALA A 17 -18.93 -0.50 16.48
CA ALA A 17 -19.50 -0.19 15.48
C ALA A 17 -19.59 -0.33 14.74
N ALA A 18 -19.73 -0.62 14.75
CA ALA A 18 -20.00 -0.36 13.71
C ALA A 18 -19.92 -0.33 12.93
N ASN A 19 -20.05 -0.59 12.98
CA ASN A 19 -20.12 -0.22 11.88
C ASN A 19 -19.89 -0.15 11.20
N ASP A 20 -19.96 -0.35 11.47
CA ASP A 20 -19.84 0.10 10.59
C ASP A 20 -19.28 0.04 9.97
N TYR A 21 -19.23 -0.25 10.18
CA TYR A 21 -18.81 0.04 9.41
C TYR A 21 -18.18 0.21 8.95
N HIS A 22 -18.15 0.12 9.24
CA HIS A 22 -17.59 0.45 8.75
C HIS A 22 -16.83 0.48 8.60
N SER A 23 -16.51 0.19 8.81
CA SER A 23 -15.68 0.43 8.86
C SER A 23 -14.95 1.31 8.63
N ASN A 24 -14.89 1.58 8.58
CA ASN A 24 -14.18 2.49 8.20
C ASN A 24 -12.89 2.81 8.74
N MET A 25 -12.01 2.03 8.73
CA MET A 25 -10.68 2.30 9.23
C MET A 25 -9.86 3.00 8.19
N ALA A 26 -9.18 4.07 8.59
CA ALA A 26 -8.29 4.77 7.69
C ALA A 26 -7.09 3.89 7.39
N ILE A 27 -6.65 3.90 6.13
CA ILE A 27 -5.45 3.19 5.70
C ILE A 27 -4.22 3.94 6.22
N GLN A 28 -3.27 3.22 6.79
CA GLN A 28 -2.01 3.81 7.22
C GLN A 28 -1.19 4.27 6.02
N GLU A 29 -0.48 5.37 6.18
CA GLU A 29 0.36 5.91 5.12
C GLU A 29 1.72 6.30 5.65
N ILE A 30 2.74 6.20 4.77
CA ILE A 30 4.05 6.77 5.03
C ILE A 30 4.46 7.62 3.83
N THR A 31 5.43 8.50 4.04
CA THR A 31 5.96 9.35 2.98
C THR A 31 7.01 8.60 2.16
N VAL A 32 7.37 9.15 0.99
CA VAL A 32 8.45 8.57 0.18
C VAL A 32 9.79 8.68 0.90
N ALA A 33 10.00 9.70 1.72
CA ALA A 33 11.24 9.81 2.50
C ALA A 33 11.34 8.67 3.51
N GLU A 34 10.23 8.35 4.17
CA GLU A 34 10.20 7.22 5.10
C GLU A 34 10.39 5.89 4.37
N LEU A 35 9.77 5.76 3.20
CA LEU A 35 9.94 4.56 2.38
C LEU A 35 11.41 4.37 2.00
N HIS A 36 12.07 5.45 1.60
CA HIS A 36 13.48 5.41 1.21
C HIS A 36 14.35 4.85 2.34
N GLU A 37 14.02 5.19 3.60
CA GLU A 37 14.79 4.74 4.75
C GLU A 37 14.63 3.26 5.06
N ILE A 38 13.49 2.66 4.71
CA ILE A 38 13.23 1.27 5.07
C ILE A 38 13.49 0.28 3.94
N LEU A 39 13.70 0.79 2.71
CA LEU A 39 14.08 -0.09 1.60
C LEU A 39 15.51 -0.57 1.81
N PRO A 40 15.83 -1.82 1.40
CA PRO A 40 14.97 -2.78 0.69
C PRO A 40 14.30 -3.81 1.61
N ASN A 41 14.13 -3.51 2.89
CA ASN A 41 13.78 -4.52 3.90
C ASN A 41 12.28 -4.77 4.02
N ILE A 42 11.51 -4.35 3.02
CA ILE A 42 10.04 -4.48 3.05
C ILE A 42 9.56 -5.00 1.71
N VAL A 43 8.30 -5.43 1.66
CA VAL A 43 7.64 -5.82 0.42
C VAL A 43 6.84 -4.63 -0.07
N LEU A 44 7.13 -4.18 -1.29
CA LEU A 44 6.47 -3.04 -1.92
C LEU A 44 5.80 -3.51 -3.21
N VAL A 45 4.52 -3.22 -3.35
CA VAL A 45 3.75 -3.56 -4.54
C VAL A 45 3.35 -2.26 -5.26
N ASP A 46 3.65 -2.20 -6.56
CA ASP A 46 3.28 -1.07 -7.42
C ASP A 46 2.02 -1.48 -8.18
N VAL A 47 0.92 -0.74 -7.96
CA VAL A 47 -0.37 -1.09 -8.58
C VAL A 47 -0.68 -0.23 -9.80
N ARG A 48 0.33 0.47 -10.35
CA ARG A 48 0.15 1.19 -11.61
C ARG A 48 0.07 0.21 -12.77
N GLU A 49 -0.32 0.72 -13.95
CA GLU A 49 -0.33 -0.11 -15.14
C GLU A 49 1.10 -0.49 -15.56
N THR A 50 1.21 -1.57 -16.32
CA THR A 50 2.52 -2.13 -16.68
C THR A 50 3.40 -1.12 -17.40
N ASP A 51 2.84 -0.32 -18.32
CA ASP A 51 3.63 0.66 -19.06
C ASP A 51 4.17 1.76 -18.15
N GLU A 52 3.40 2.18 -17.15
CA GLU A 52 3.88 3.13 -16.15
C GLU A 52 5.04 2.53 -15.34
N TYR A 53 4.86 1.29 -14.92
CA TYR A 53 5.88 0.58 -14.13
C TYR A 53 7.19 0.46 -14.90
N VAL A 54 7.10 0.05 -16.14
CA VAL A 54 8.29 -0.16 -17.01
C VAL A 54 9.03 1.15 -17.25
N SER A 55 8.31 2.27 -17.29
CA SER A 55 8.92 3.59 -17.54
C SER A 55 9.72 4.11 -16.35
N GLY A 56 9.58 3.50 -15.18
CA GLY A 56 10.35 3.85 -14.00
C GLY A 56 9.58 3.53 -12.74
N HIS A 57 10.17 2.73 -11.86
CA HIS A 57 9.53 2.34 -10.60
C HIS A 57 10.54 2.36 -9.46
N VAL A 58 10.03 2.41 -8.25
CA VAL A 58 10.85 2.37 -7.04
C VAL A 58 11.60 1.04 -6.99
N PRO A 59 12.91 1.04 -6.72
CA PRO A 59 13.68 -0.21 -6.68
C PRO A 59 13.05 -1.23 -5.73
N GLY A 60 12.89 -2.46 -6.21
CA GLY A 60 12.31 -3.56 -5.45
C GLY A 60 10.80 -3.69 -5.53
N ALA A 61 10.11 -2.70 -6.10
CA ALA A 61 8.65 -2.76 -6.21
C ALA A 61 8.23 -3.85 -7.19
N VAL A 62 7.26 -4.67 -6.78
CA VAL A 62 6.70 -5.73 -7.61
C VAL A 62 5.44 -5.21 -8.28
N SER A 63 5.29 -5.46 -9.58
CA SER A 63 4.15 -4.95 -10.34
C SER A 63 2.92 -5.85 -10.20
N ILE A 64 1.85 -5.31 -9.64
CA ILE A 64 0.54 -5.96 -9.61
C ILE A 64 -0.49 -4.88 -9.92
N PRO A 65 -0.82 -4.67 -11.21
CA PRO A 65 -1.76 -3.59 -11.59
C PRO A 65 -3.08 -3.68 -10.84
N LEU A 66 -3.64 -2.52 -10.51
CA LEU A 66 -4.85 -2.43 -9.69
C LEU A 66 -5.96 -3.34 -10.20
N SER A 67 -6.14 -3.39 -11.53
CA SER A 67 -7.18 -4.22 -12.14
C SER A 67 -6.99 -5.70 -11.89
N THR A 68 -5.80 -6.14 -11.50
CA THR A 68 -5.49 -7.55 -11.28
C THR A 68 -5.35 -7.91 -9.79
N VAL A 69 -5.49 -6.93 -8.89
CA VAL A 69 -5.30 -7.17 -7.45
C VAL A 69 -6.26 -8.23 -6.94
N GLN A 70 -7.50 -8.21 -7.40
CA GLN A 70 -8.51 -9.17 -6.96
C GLN A 70 -8.06 -10.60 -7.23
N ASP A 71 -7.44 -10.85 -8.40
CA ASP A 71 -6.98 -12.17 -8.78
C ASP A 71 -5.60 -12.50 -8.23
N ASN A 72 -4.94 -11.52 -7.60
CA ASN A 72 -3.57 -11.67 -7.08
C ASN A 72 -3.50 -11.14 -5.65
N ILE A 73 -4.47 -11.51 -4.83
CA ILE A 73 -4.55 -11.01 -3.45
C ILE A 73 -3.51 -11.66 -2.52
N GLU A 74 -3.03 -12.83 -2.88
CA GLU A 74 -2.17 -13.61 -1.99
C GLU A 74 -0.88 -12.90 -1.60
N PRO A 75 -0.18 -12.18 -2.51
CA PRO A 75 1.01 -11.44 -2.09
C PRO A 75 0.73 -10.41 -1.01
N PHE A 76 -0.49 -9.84 -0.99
CA PHE A 76 -0.88 -8.88 0.03
C PHE A 76 -1.14 -9.56 1.37
N LEU A 77 -1.56 -10.83 1.35
CA LEU A 77 -1.84 -11.58 2.57
C LEU A 77 -0.59 -12.21 3.17
N ALA A 78 0.42 -12.46 2.32
CA ALA A 78 1.62 -13.18 2.72
C ALA A 78 2.56 -12.35 3.60
N HIS A 79 2.38 -11.03 3.62
CA HIS A 79 3.27 -10.11 4.34
C HIS A 79 2.46 -9.17 5.23
N LYS A 80 3.04 -8.81 6.38
CA LYS A 80 2.37 -7.92 7.34
C LYS A 80 3.40 -6.94 7.89
N PRO A 81 3.39 -5.71 7.40
CA PRO A 81 2.48 -5.19 6.36
C PRO A 81 3.05 -5.33 4.95
N THR A 82 2.18 -5.18 3.97
CA THR A 82 2.57 -4.98 2.58
C THR A 82 2.47 -3.48 2.29
N TYR A 83 3.50 -2.92 1.69
CA TYR A 83 3.51 -1.49 1.30
C TYR A 83 3.05 -1.40 -0.14
N VAL A 84 2.22 -0.40 -0.46
CA VAL A 84 1.57 -0.30 -1.77
C VAL A 84 1.74 1.11 -2.32
N ILE A 85 2.18 1.20 -3.58
CA ILE A 85 2.49 2.47 -4.23
C ILE A 85 1.78 2.57 -5.58
N CYS A 86 1.40 3.79 -5.97
CA CYS A 86 0.96 4.08 -7.33
C CYS A 86 1.62 5.38 -7.77
N LEU A 87 1.04 6.13 -8.70
CA LEU A 87 1.65 7.37 -9.15
C LEU A 87 1.53 8.47 -8.10
N GLY A 88 0.31 8.72 -7.59
CA GLY A 88 0.05 9.82 -6.67
C GLY A 88 -0.52 9.43 -5.32
N GLY A 89 -0.83 8.16 -5.12
CA GLY A 89 -1.33 7.66 -3.84
C GLY A 89 -2.79 7.22 -3.84
N ALA A 90 -3.58 7.54 -4.86
CA ALA A 90 -5.03 7.26 -4.85
C ALA A 90 -5.35 5.81 -5.22
N ARG A 91 -4.75 5.29 -6.29
CA ARG A 91 -5.01 3.91 -6.72
C ARG A 91 -4.48 2.92 -5.68
N SER A 92 -3.30 3.22 -5.12
CA SER A 92 -2.73 2.36 -4.09
C SER A 92 -3.55 2.40 -2.80
N TYR A 93 -4.14 3.55 -2.48
CA TYR A 93 -5.04 3.64 -1.33
C TYR A 93 -6.24 2.69 -1.52
N ARG A 94 -6.83 2.68 -2.72
CA ARG A 94 -7.94 1.77 -3.02
C ARG A 94 -7.52 0.31 -2.97
N ALA A 95 -6.32 0.01 -3.46
CA ALA A 95 -5.79 -1.36 -3.37
C ALA A 95 -5.65 -1.78 -1.91
N CYS A 96 -5.16 -0.88 -1.05
CA CYS A 96 -5.05 -1.16 0.38
C CYS A 96 -6.42 -1.42 1.01
N GLU A 97 -7.41 -0.61 0.67
CA GLU A 97 -8.77 -0.82 1.20
C GLU A 97 -9.31 -2.20 0.83
N PHE A 98 -9.17 -2.55 -0.45
CA PHE A 98 -9.63 -3.86 -0.91
C PHE A 98 -8.88 -4.99 -0.21
N ALA A 99 -7.56 -4.88 -0.13
CA ALA A 99 -6.75 -5.93 0.48
C ALA A 99 -7.08 -6.08 1.97
N GLU A 100 -7.30 -4.98 2.68
CA GLU A 100 -7.64 -5.06 4.10
C GLU A 100 -9.01 -5.67 4.33
N GLN A 101 -9.95 -5.46 3.41
CA GLN A 101 -11.24 -6.14 3.47
C GLN A 101 -11.09 -7.64 3.33
N ASN A 102 -9.99 -8.10 2.77
CA ASN A 102 -9.69 -9.53 2.59
C ASN A 102 -8.67 -10.04 3.61
N GLY A 103 -8.42 -9.29 4.67
CA GLY A 103 -7.59 -9.74 5.79
C GLY A 103 -6.13 -9.32 5.74
N ALA A 104 -5.73 -8.52 4.75
CA ALA A 104 -4.35 -8.05 4.64
C ALA A 104 -4.11 -6.85 5.56
N GLU A 105 -2.84 -6.56 5.79
CA GLU A 105 -2.37 -5.35 6.47
C GLU A 105 -1.55 -4.56 5.46
N CYS A 106 -1.98 -3.35 5.12
CA CYS A 106 -1.34 -2.57 4.07
C CYS A 106 -0.99 -1.17 4.54
N ILE A 107 0.10 -0.62 3.97
CA ILE A 107 0.51 0.76 4.20
C ILE A 107 0.65 1.42 2.84
N ASN A 108 -0.07 2.52 2.65
CA ASN A 108 -0.04 3.27 1.40
C ASN A 108 1.12 4.25 1.39
N ILE A 109 1.75 4.41 0.23
CA ILE A 109 2.83 5.39 0.08
C ILE A 109 2.22 6.71 -0.40
N ALA A 110 2.10 7.66 0.52
CA ALA A 110 1.56 8.99 0.19
C ALA A 110 2.46 9.67 -0.84
N GLY A 111 1.84 10.27 -1.85
CA GLY A 111 2.55 10.96 -2.92
C GLY A 111 3.09 10.05 -4.01
N GLY A 112 3.25 8.77 -3.73
CA GLY A 112 3.57 7.74 -4.72
C GLY A 112 4.87 7.94 -5.46
N THR A 113 4.95 7.30 -6.64
CA THR A 113 6.13 7.34 -7.49
C THR A 113 6.45 8.77 -7.94
N GLY A 114 5.40 9.59 -8.12
CA GLY A 114 5.60 10.99 -8.48
C GLY A 114 6.43 11.74 -7.44
N ALA A 115 6.06 11.61 -6.16
CA ALA A 115 6.80 12.25 -5.09
C ALA A 115 8.20 11.64 -4.93
N TRP A 116 8.33 10.34 -5.16
CA TRP A 116 9.62 9.66 -5.12
C TRP A 116 10.59 10.28 -6.12
N ILE A 117 10.12 10.46 -7.36
CA ILE A 117 10.94 11.04 -8.43
C ILE A 117 11.27 12.51 -8.12
N GLN A 118 10.27 13.27 -7.64
CA GLN A 118 10.47 14.68 -7.30
C GLN A 118 11.48 14.86 -6.17
N SER A 119 11.61 13.86 -5.31
CA SER A 119 12.59 13.89 -4.22
C SER A 119 14.00 13.56 -4.69
N GLY A 120 14.16 13.21 -5.97
CA GLY A 120 15.48 12.91 -6.53
C GLY A 120 15.95 11.50 -6.28
N PHE A 121 15.07 10.61 -5.84
CA PHE A 121 15.44 9.21 -5.58
C PHE A 121 15.46 8.42 -6.89
N ASP A 122 16.32 7.41 -6.96
CA ASP A 122 16.53 6.61 -8.18
C ASP A 122 15.33 5.73 -8.49
N VAL A 123 15.13 5.48 -9.79
CA VAL A 123 14.12 4.51 -10.26
C VAL A 123 14.80 3.43 -11.09
N VAL A 124 14.13 2.29 -11.20
CA VAL A 124 14.53 1.17 -12.05
C VAL A 124 13.65 1.17 -13.28
N LEU A 125 14.24 0.99 -14.45
CA LEU A 125 13.50 0.89 -15.71
C LEU A 125 13.31 -0.58 -16.06
N GLY A 126 12.21 -0.89 -16.75
CA GLY A 126 11.97 -2.24 -17.25
C GLY A 126 11.02 -3.03 -16.38
N GLU A 127 10.93 -4.33 -16.68
CA GLU A 127 9.90 -5.18 -16.12
C GLU A 127 10.27 -5.83 -14.79
N LEU A 128 11.55 -5.78 -14.42
CA LEU A 128 12.02 -6.44 -13.21
C LEU A 128 12.09 -5.46 -12.05
N PRO A 129 11.83 -5.92 -10.81
CA PRO A 129 11.90 -5.02 -9.64
C PRO A 129 13.26 -4.37 -9.47
N ASN A 130 14.33 -5.12 -9.71
CA ASN A 130 15.71 -4.63 -9.62
C ASN A 130 16.45 -5.14 -10.83
N SER A 131 16.52 -4.38 -11.85
CA SER A 131 17.11 -4.90 -13.08
C SER A 131 18.63 -5.05 -13.05
#